data_2554af495c427e3eec9eaf6d4c1c71f2
#
_entry.id   2554af495c427e3eec9eaf6d4c1c71f2
#
_cell.length_a   1.000
_cell.length_b   1.000
_cell.length_c   1.000
_cell.angle_alpha   90.00
_cell.angle_beta   90.00
_cell.angle_gamma   90.00
#
_symmetry.space_group_name_H-M   'P 1'
#
loop_
_entity.id
_entity.type
_entity.pdbx_description
1 polymer ?
#
loop_
_entity_poly.entity_id
_entity_poly.type
_entity_poly.pdbx_seq_one_letter_code
_entity_poly.pdbx_strand_id
1 'polypeptide(L)'
;MSKQLLSLITLVGVAGIIALPALAQDQSLPPLQVELVGTGKALQFEQPSRLDNILKLAQEQNVALQYPLAITLFDESEQAQQKSLALKNAVLNQMIQYNLVGHPLYKFIQQSQFAPRVLSAVDVDQIRLDKFDNPLLKGQLALSAPPRAEKVLYLGNVDKVYSIKNLAGIPLHEQVDSLNSSEVGELAQPPILIYPNGEVVTPHHGRWLTKQYYLPPLTMVYIPFDDFEQSPMDQDIVKLLSQRKPTSSKN
;
A
#
# COMPACT_ATOMS: atom_id res chain seq x y z
N MET A 1 26.07 -79.68 50.00
CA MET A 1 26.34 -79.34 48.62
C MET A 1 24.99 -79.34 47.85
N SER A 2 24.39 -78.19 47.70
CA SER A 2 23.04 -78.01 47.22
C SER A 2 23.01 -77.18 45.95
N LYS A 3 22.52 -77.74 44.87
CA LYS A 3 22.30 -77.06 43.61
C LYS A 3 20.92 -76.43 43.64
N GLN A 4 20.84 -75.11 43.53
CA GLN A 4 19.60 -74.40 43.30
C GLN A 4 19.45 -74.05 41.82
N LEU A 5 18.33 -74.55 41.26
CA LEU A 5 17.85 -74.20 39.91
C LEU A 5 17.16 -72.80 39.99
N LEU A 6 17.58 -71.91 39.16
CA LEU A 6 16.94 -70.65 38.94
C LEU A 6 15.97 -70.77 37.75
N SER A 7 14.67 -70.62 38.02
CA SER A 7 13.60 -70.61 37.01
C SER A 7 13.46 -69.19 36.44
N LEU A 8 13.64 -69.03 35.12
CA LEU A 8 13.50 -67.79 34.40
C LEU A 8 12.05 -67.66 33.91
N ILE A 9 11.28 -66.80 34.51
CA ILE A 9 9.93 -66.45 34.03
C ILE A 9 10.06 -65.30 33.04
N THR A 10 9.77 -65.58 31.74
CA THR A 10 9.70 -64.59 30.66
C THR A 10 8.30 -63.99 30.69
N LEU A 11 8.23 -62.72 31.08
CA LEU A 11 7.01 -61.90 31.05
C LEU A 11 6.92 -61.24 29.69
N VAL A 12 6.01 -61.72 28.79
CA VAL A 12 5.72 -61.10 27.51
C VAL A 12 4.73 -59.96 27.77
N GLY A 13 5.24 -58.73 27.75
CA GLY A 13 4.44 -57.51 27.81
C GLY A 13 3.85 -57.17 26.44
N VAL A 14 2.54 -57.34 26.24
CA VAL A 14 1.81 -56.85 25.11
C VAL A 14 1.64 -55.33 25.26
N ALA A 15 2.44 -54.54 24.54
CA ALA A 15 2.29 -53.11 24.44
C ALA A 15 1.13 -52.81 23.48
N GLY A 16 -0.04 -52.52 24.02
CA GLY A 16 -1.17 -52.01 23.27
C GLY A 16 -0.89 -50.59 22.79
N ILE A 17 -0.70 -50.45 21.48
CA ILE A 17 -0.64 -49.13 20.83
C ILE A 17 -2.02 -48.54 20.85
N ILE A 18 -2.30 -47.62 21.78
CA ILE A 18 -3.51 -46.77 21.76
C ILE A 18 -3.27 -45.72 20.67
N ALA A 19 -3.80 -45.94 19.47
CA ALA A 19 -3.88 -44.91 18.43
C ALA A 19 -4.86 -43.84 18.93
N LEU A 20 -4.34 -42.72 19.42
CA LEU A 20 -5.12 -41.52 19.66
C LEU A 20 -5.65 -41.03 18.32
N PRO A 21 -6.99 -40.83 18.17
CA PRO A 21 -7.50 -40.18 16.97
C PRO A 21 -6.88 -38.80 16.89
N ALA A 22 -6.14 -38.52 15.82
CA ALA A 22 -5.73 -37.17 15.47
C ALA A 22 -7.02 -36.36 15.30
N LEU A 23 -7.35 -35.53 16.27
CA LEU A 23 -8.35 -34.50 16.12
C LEU A 23 -7.85 -33.61 14.98
N ALA A 24 -8.41 -33.77 13.80
CA ALA A 24 -8.27 -32.82 12.71
C ALA A 24 -8.77 -31.49 13.30
N GLN A 25 -7.85 -30.62 13.69
CA GLN A 25 -8.18 -29.22 13.96
C GLN A 25 -8.81 -28.72 12.69
N ASP A 26 -10.10 -28.49 12.75
CA ASP A 26 -10.85 -27.78 11.74
C ASP A 26 -10.21 -26.37 11.68
N GLN A 27 -9.22 -26.22 10.80
CA GLN A 27 -8.57 -24.93 10.56
C GLN A 27 -9.60 -24.09 9.81
N SER A 28 -10.56 -23.54 10.54
CA SER A 28 -11.43 -22.51 10.01
C SER A 28 -10.52 -21.41 9.47
N LEU A 29 -10.58 -21.20 8.17
CA LEU A 29 -9.82 -20.14 7.51
C LEU A 29 -10.19 -18.80 8.16
N PRO A 30 -9.21 -17.92 8.41
CA PRO A 30 -9.49 -16.65 9.09
C PRO A 30 -10.54 -15.85 8.30
N PRO A 31 -11.50 -15.22 9.00
CA PRO A 31 -12.52 -14.40 8.36
C PRO A 31 -11.89 -13.26 7.58
N LEU A 32 -12.63 -12.68 6.64
CA LEU A 32 -12.21 -11.51 5.89
C LEU A 32 -13.07 -10.32 6.31
N GLN A 33 -12.41 -9.21 6.61
CA GLN A 33 -13.03 -7.90 6.78
C GLN A 33 -12.44 -6.93 5.79
N VAL A 34 -13.28 -6.16 5.08
CA VAL A 34 -12.84 -5.14 4.12
C VAL A 34 -13.47 -3.80 4.45
N GLU A 35 -12.67 -2.86 4.95
CA GLU A 35 -13.08 -1.46 5.10
C GLU A 35 -13.26 -0.83 3.72
N LEU A 36 -14.38 -0.12 3.49
CA LEU A 36 -14.59 0.69 2.29
C LEU A 36 -14.15 2.13 2.59
N VAL A 37 -12.94 2.47 2.17
CA VAL A 37 -12.30 3.76 2.48
C VAL A 37 -13.19 4.94 2.07
N GLY A 38 -13.41 5.85 2.99
CA GLY A 38 -14.20 7.07 2.74
C GLY A 38 -15.71 6.91 2.87
N THR A 39 -16.24 5.70 3.07
CA THR A 39 -17.69 5.46 3.22
C THR A 39 -18.12 5.28 4.67
N GLY A 40 -17.19 4.96 5.56
CA GLY A 40 -17.48 4.58 6.94
C GLY A 40 -18.12 3.19 7.08
N LYS A 41 -18.10 2.38 6.01
CA LYS A 41 -18.67 1.02 5.98
C LYS A 41 -17.57 -0.03 5.87
N ALA A 42 -17.91 -1.27 6.30
CA ALA A 42 -17.05 -2.43 6.12
C ALA A 42 -17.89 -3.64 5.65
N LEU A 43 -17.30 -4.45 4.80
CA LEU A 43 -17.81 -5.75 4.40
C LEU A 43 -17.26 -6.81 5.35
N GLN A 44 -18.12 -7.73 5.80
CA GLN A 44 -17.77 -8.82 6.70
C GLN A 44 -18.03 -10.15 5.98
N PHE A 45 -17.06 -11.05 6.03
CA PHE A 45 -17.15 -12.39 5.48
C PHE A 45 -16.70 -13.39 6.54
N GLU A 46 -17.49 -14.43 6.78
CA GLU A 46 -17.13 -15.49 7.74
C GLU A 46 -15.94 -16.34 7.24
N GLN A 47 -15.69 -16.32 5.94
CA GLN A 47 -14.63 -17.08 5.27
C GLN A 47 -13.89 -16.18 4.27
N PRO A 48 -12.69 -16.58 3.80
CA PRO A 48 -12.01 -15.90 2.71
C PRO A 48 -12.92 -15.75 1.48
N SER A 49 -12.82 -14.64 0.78
CA SER A 49 -13.64 -14.34 -0.39
C SER A 49 -12.79 -13.98 -1.60
N ARG A 50 -13.29 -14.26 -2.80
CA ARG A 50 -12.66 -13.85 -4.04
C ARG A 50 -12.81 -12.36 -4.26
N LEU A 51 -11.83 -11.77 -4.94
CA LEU A 51 -11.80 -10.33 -5.22
C LEU A 51 -13.04 -9.83 -5.95
N ASP A 52 -13.53 -10.56 -6.96
CA ASP A 52 -14.73 -10.20 -7.72
C ASP A 52 -15.98 -10.04 -6.84
N ASN A 53 -16.16 -10.95 -5.86
CA ASN A 53 -17.26 -10.86 -4.90
C ASN A 53 -17.14 -9.64 -3.98
N ILE A 54 -15.92 -9.31 -3.54
CA ILE A 54 -15.65 -8.10 -2.73
C ILE A 54 -16.00 -6.85 -3.54
N LEU A 55 -15.56 -6.77 -4.79
CA LEU A 55 -15.81 -5.63 -5.67
C LEU A 55 -17.30 -5.48 -5.99
N LYS A 56 -18.02 -6.60 -6.23
CA LYS A 56 -19.46 -6.59 -6.43
C LYS A 56 -20.19 -6.02 -5.21
N LEU A 57 -19.90 -6.54 -4.01
CA LEU A 57 -20.51 -6.04 -2.79
C LEU A 57 -20.14 -4.58 -2.48
N ALA A 58 -18.91 -4.15 -2.81
CA ALA A 58 -18.52 -2.75 -2.70
C ALA A 58 -19.36 -1.85 -3.63
N GLN A 59 -19.62 -2.27 -4.87
CA GLN A 59 -20.52 -1.56 -5.79
C GLN A 59 -21.95 -1.46 -5.25
N GLU A 60 -22.46 -2.53 -4.64
CA GLU A 60 -23.78 -2.53 -3.96
C GLU A 60 -23.83 -1.54 -2.78
N GLN A 61 -22.66 -1.23 -2.17
CA GLN A 61 -22.52 -0.18 -1.17
C GLN A 61 -22.23 1.22 -1.75
N ASN A 62 -22.45 1.40 -3.06
CA ASN A 62 -22.22 2.64 -3.81
C ASN A 62 -20.75 3.09 -3.94
N VAL A 63 -19.80 2.13 -3.89
CA VAL A 63 -18.41 2.41 -4.24
C VAL A 63 -18.27 2.42 -5.76
N ALA A 64 -17.85 3.56 -6.32
CA ALA A 64 -17.65 3.72 -7.76
C ALA A 64 -16.28 3.16 -8.18
N LEU A 65 -16.26 2.06 -8.94
CA LEU A 65 -15.04 1.42 -9.43
C LEU A 65 -14.67 1.91 -10.85
N GLN A 66 -14.61 3.23 -11.05
CA GLN A 66 -14.50 3.85 -12.39
C GLN A 66 -13.06 4.18 -12.80
N TYR A 67 -12.11 4.15 -11.88
CA TYR A 67 -10.72 4.50 -12.16
C TYR A 67 -9.77 3.38 -11.71
N PRO A 68 -9.59 2.33 -12.54
CA PRO A 68 -8.84 1.11 -12.17
C PRO A 68 -7.44 1.39 -11.63
N LEU A 69 -6.69 2.33 -12.24
CA LEU A 69 -5.34 2.69 -11.83
C LEU A 69 -5.24 3.10 -10.34
N ALA A 70 -6.30 3.66 -9.77
CA ALA A 70 -6.33 4.11 -8.38
C ALA A 70 -7.04 3.13 -7.43
N ILE A 71 -7.68 2.08 -7.95
CA ILE A 71 -8.31 1.07 -7.11
C ILE A 71 -7.23 0.21 -6.46
N THR A 72 -7.22 0.19 -5.13
CA THR A 72 -6.17 -0.46 -4.35
C THR A 72 -6.76 -1.13 -3.12
N LEU A 73 -6.27 -2.34 -2.81
CA LEU A 73 -6.46 -2.99 -1.53
C LEU A 73 -5.20 -2.81 -0.67
N PHE A 74 -5.42 -2.37 0.56
CA PHE A 74 -4.38 -2.19 1.58
C PHE A 74 -4.49 -3.28 2.65
N ASP A 75 -3.36 -3.68 3.22
CA ASP A 75 -3.29 -4.55 4.37
C ASP A 75 -3.53 -3.73 5.66
N GLU A 76 -4.60 -4.07 6.38
CA GLU A 76 -4.97 -3.45 7.66
C GLU A 76 -4.71 -4.36 8.86
N SER A 77 -3.97 -5.44 8.67
CA SER A 77 -3.55 -6.28 9.78
C SER A 77 -2.71 -5.48 10.79
N GLU A 78 -2.76 -5.86 12.05
CA GLU A 78 -2.00 -5.19 13.12
C GLU A 78 -0.50 -5.11 12.77
N GLN A 79 0.06 -6.19 12.21
CA GLN A 79 1.45 -6.22 11.78
C GLN A 79 1.75 -5.20 10.67
N ALA A 80 0.85 -5.05 9.69
CA ALA A 80 0.99 -4.09 8.61
C ALA A 80 0.91 -2.65 9.12
N GLN A 81 -0.04 -2.39 10.01
CA GLN A 81 -0.19 -1.07 10.66
C GLN A 81 1.04 -0.69 11.47
N GLN A 82 1.60 -1.63 12.27
CA GLN A 82 2.83 -1.40 13.02
C GLN A 82 4.02 -1.07 12.10
N LYS A 83 4.19 -1.81 10.99
CA LYS A 83 5.24 -1.53 10.00
C LYS A 83 5.11 -0.14 9.37
N SER A 84 3.89 0.23 8.98
CA SER A 84 3.64 1.55 8.39
C SER A 84 3.86 2.67 9.38
N LEU A 85 3.45 2.48 10.64
CA LEU A 85 3.68 3.44 11.70
C LEU A 85 5.18 3.60 12.00
N ALA A 86 5.93 2.49 12.04
CA ALA A 86 7.39 2.53 12.23
C ALA A 86 8.08 3.30 11.10
N LEU A 87 7.73 3.05 9.84
CA LEU A 87 8.27 3.79 8.69
C LEU A 87 7.90 5.28 8.76
N LYS A 88 6.64 5.60 9.05
CA LYS A 88 6.20 6.99 9.22
C LYS A 88 7.00 7.72 10.30
N ASN A 89 7.19 7.08 11.46
CA ASN A 89 7.95 7.66 12.56
C ASN A 89 9.43 7.83 12.20
N ALA A 90 10.02 6.86 11.48
CA ALA A 90 11.39 6.97 11.00
C ALA A 90 11.56 8.19 10.07
N VAL A 91 10.66 8.37 9.10
CA VAL A 91 10.66 9.52 8.18
C VAL A 91 10.50 10.83 8.95
N LEU A 92 9.53 10.93 9.87
CA LEU A 92 9.34 12.15 10.66
C LEU A 92 10.58 12.48 11.52
N ASN A 93 11.23 11.48 12.10
CA ASN A 93 12.46 11.65 12.87
C ASN A 93 13.63 12.12 11.98
N GLN A 94 13.79 11.57 10.78
CA GLN A 94 14.77 12.05 9.81
C GLN A 94 14.50 13.52 9.46
N MET A 95 13.26 13.89 9.15
CA MET A 95 12.90 15.28 8.87
C MET A 95 13.19 16.23 10.04
N ILE A 96 13.03 15.78 11.30
CA ILE A 96 13.43 16.54 12.50
C ILE A 96 14.94 16.79 12.50
N GLN A 97 15.75 15.75 12.21
CA GLN A 97 17.21 15.86 12.15
C GLN A 97 17.69 16.85 11.08
N TYR A 98 16.95 16.97 9.98
CA TYR A 98 17.21 17.94 8.91
C TYR A 98 16.54 19.31 9.14
N ASN A 99 16.00 19.58 10.34
CA ASN A 99 15.31 20.83 10.71
C ASN A 99 14.06 21.15 9.84
N LEU A 100 13.37 20.12 9.35
CA LEU A 100 12.19 20.24 8.48
C LEU A 100 10.86 20.17 9.23
N VAL A 101 10.81 20.35 10.56
CA VAL A 101 9.57 20.28 11.36
C VAL A 101 8.53 21.32 10.92
N GLY A 102 8.99 22.52 10.55
CA GLY A 102 8.12 23.60 10.03
C GLY A 102 7.74 23.44 8.55
N HIS A 103 8.31 22.46 7.88
CA HIS A 103 8.10 22.28 6.44
C HIS A 103 6.69 21.71 6.14
N PRO A 104 5.99 22.16 5.07
CA PRO A 104 4.65 21.70 4.74
C PRO A 104 4.53 20.19 4.57
N LEU A 105 5.56 19.54 4.02
CA LEU A 105 5.60 18.08 3.86
C LEU A 105 5.56 17.35 5.21
N TYR A 106 6.21 17.87 6.26
CA TYR A 106 6.16 17.26 7.60
C TYR A 106 4.73 17.14 8.11
N LYS A 107 3.98 18.24 8.03
CA LYS A 107 2.56 18.28 8.42
C LYS A 107 1.71 17.36 7.53
N PHE A 108 1.96 17.34 6.22
CA PHE A 108 1.27 16.47 5.29
C PHE A 108 1.46 15.00 5.64
N ILE A 109 2.70 14.56 5.91
CA ILE A 109 3.00 13.19 6.33
C ILE A 109 2.36 12.89 7.69
N GLN A 110 2.47 13.80 8.64
CA GLN A 110 1.88 13.63 9.98
C GLN A 110 0.38 13.37 9.92
N GLN A 111 -0.34 14.08 9.04
CA GLN A 111 -1.81 13.97 8.88
C GLN A 111 -2.24 12.84 7.95
N SER A 112 -1.35 12.30 7.14
CA SER A 112 -1.66 11.22 6.20
C SER A 112 -1.70 9.85 6.87
N GLN A 113 -2.53 8.95 6.30
CA GLN A 113 -2.59 7.54 6.67
C GLN A 113 -1.83 6.70 5.64
N PHE A 114 -1.17 5.64 6.10
CA PHE A 114 -0.35 4.77 5.28
C PHE A 114 -0.63 3.32 5.63
N ALA A 115 -0.67 2.47 4.62
CA ALA A 115 -0.75 1.02 4.78
C ALA A 115 -0.08 0.33 3.59
N PRO A 116 0.50 -0.87 3.75
CA PRO A 116 1.05 -1.62 2.64
C PRO A 116 -0.03 -1.98 1.63
N ARG A 117 0.31 -1.90 0.34
CA ARG A 117 -0.59 -2.30 -0.74
C ARG A 117 -0.54 -3.82 -0.93
N VAL A 118 -1.68 -4.46 -0.99
CA VAL A 118 -1.82 -5.90 -1.32
C VAL A 118 -2.05 -6.07 -2.82
N LEU A 119 -2.96 -5.27 -3.36
CA LEU A 119 -3.27 -5.23 -4.79
C LEU A 119 -3.43 -3.77 -5.21
N SER A 120 -2.99 -3.46 -6.43
CA SER A 120 -3.08 -2.12 -7.01
C SER A 120 -3.50 -2.19 -8.47
N ALA A 121 -4.02 -1.09 -9.00
CA ALA A 121 -4.52 -1.00 -10.37
C ALA A 121 -5.55 -2.09 -10.70
N VAL A 122 -6.54 -2.25 -9.79
CA VAL A 122 -7.54 -3.31 -9.89
C VAL A 122 -8.53 -3.01 -11.00
N ASP A 123 -8.46 -3.80 -12.08
CA ASP A 123 -9.39 -3.73 -13.22
C ASP A 123 -10.52 -4.76 -13.06
N VAL A 124 -11.74 -4.27 -12.88
CA VAL A 124 -12.93 -5.10 -12.64
C VAL A 124 -13.25 -6.00 -13.84
N ASP A 125 -13.01 -5.53 -15.06
CA ASP A 125 -13.32 -6.27 -16.28
C ASP A 125 -12.28 -7.37 -16.50
N GLN A 126 -11.01 -7.10 -16.25
CA GLN A 126 -9.94 -8.10 -16.34
C GLN A 126 -10.13 -9.22 -15.31
N ILE A 127 -10.48 -8.90 -14.08
CA ILE A 127 -10.76 -9.88 -13.01
C ILE A 127 -11.88 -10.84 -13.40
N ARG A 128 -12.87 -10.38 -14.14
CA ARG A 128 -13.97 -11.23 -14.62
C ARG A 128 -13.57 -12.16 -15.75
N LEU A 129 -12.57 -11.78 -16.53
CA LEU A 129 -12.07 -12.52 -17.69
C LEU A 129 -11.01 -13.55 -17.31
N ASP A 130 -10.15 -13.24 -16.33
CA ASP A 130 -9.06 -14.11 -15.90
C ASP A 130 -9.19 -14.50 -14.42
N LYS A 131 -9.34 -15.82 -14.18
CA LYS A 131 -9.39 -16.37 -12.83
C LYS A 131 -8.10 -16.17 -12.02
N PHE A 132 -6.95 -15.96 -12.68
CA PHE A 132 -5.68 -15.71 -12.00
C PHE A 132 -5.62 -14.30 -11.43
N ASP A 133 -6.32 -13.34 -12.04
CA ASP A 133 -6.45 -11.98 -11.55
C ASP A 133 -7.52 -11.85 -10.43
N ASN A 134 -8.21 -12.94 -10.09
CA ASN A 134 -9.23 -13.03 -9.05
C ASN A 134 -8.74 -13.82 -7.80
N PRO A 135 -7.82 -13.29 -7.01
CA PRO A 135 -7.26 -13.98 -5.86
C PRO A 135 -8.28 -14.19 -4.74
N LEU A 136 -8.05 -15.24 -3.94
CA LEU A 136 -8.75 -15.46 -2.68
C LEU A 136 -8.11 -14.61 -1.59
N LEU A 137 -8.89 -13.73 -0.96
CA LEU A 137 -8.45 -12.77 0.05
C LEU A 137 -8.93 -13.16 1.45
N LYS A 138 -8.16 -12.82 2.46
CA LYS A 138 -8.43 -13.14 3.88
C LYS A 138 -7.85 -12.05 4.79
N GLY A 139 -8.29 -12.03 6.06
CA GLY A 139 -7.77 -11.12 7.08
C GLY A 139 -8.43 -9.74 7.05
N GLN A 140 -7.69 -8.72 7.41
CA GLN A 140 -8.18 -7.34 7.49
C GLN A 140 -7.61 -6.51 6.34
N LEU A 141 -8.48 -6.00 5.49
CA LEU A 141 -8.12 -5.21 4.31
C LEU A 141 -8.90 -3.90 4.27
N ALA A 142 -8.40 -2.93 3.49
CA ALA A 142 -9.15 -1.74 3.13
C ALA A 142 -9.17 -1.57 1.61
N LEU A 143 -10.36 -1.42 1.04
CA LEU A 143 -10.56 -1.12 -0.38
C LEU A 143 -10.67 0.39 -0.55
N SER A 144 -9.76 0.97 -1.31
CA SER A 144 -9.81 2.36 -1.76
C SER A 144 -10.10 2.44 -3.24
N ALA A 145 -11.14 3.18 -3.60
CA ALA A 145 -11.53 3.45 -4.98
C ALA A 145 -11.86 4.94 -5.13
N PRO A 146 -10.86 5.83 -5.09
CA PRO A 146 -11.11 7.25 -5.23
C PRO A 146 -11.67 7.57 -6.62
N PRO A 147 -12.58 8.55 -6.73
CA PRO A 147 -13.05 9.01 -8.02
C PRO A 147 -11.88 9.59 -8.82
N ARG A 148 -11.95 9.46 -10.15
CA ARG A 148 -11.00 10.10 -11.04
C ARG A 148 -11.11 11.61 -10.88
N ALA A 149 -10.09 12.24 -10.31
CA ALA A 149 -10.01 13.69 -10.19
C ALA A 149 -8.80 14.16 -11.00
N GLU A 150 -9.03 15.11 -11.90
CA GLU A 150 -7.98 15.69 -12.74
C GLU A 150 -7.09 16.63 -11.90
N LYS A 151 -6.39 16.03 -10.94
CA LYS A 151 -5.48 16.71 -10.01
C LYS A 151 -4.18 15.92 -9.88
N VAL A 152 -3.09 16.66 -9.72
CA VAL A 152 -1.75 16.16 -9.43
C VAL A 152 -1.27 16.87 -8.16
N LEU A 153 -0.63 16.13 -7.25
CA LEU A 153 -0.04 16.71 -6.04
C LEU A 153 1.45 16.93 -6.27
N TYR A 154 1.92 18.16 -6.10
CA TYR A 154 3.34 18.48 -6.01
C TYR A 154 3.71 18.66 -4.55
N LEU A 155 4.75 17.96 -4.11
CA LEU A 155 5.20 17.92 -2.71
C LEU A 155 6.69 17.57 -2.64
N GLY A 156 7.29 17.68 -1.49
CA GLY A 156 8.74 17.53 -1.34
C GLY A 156 9.36 18.88 -1.00
N ASN A 157 10.49 19.20 -1.59
CA ASN A 157 11.20 20.47 -1.40
C ASN A 157 10.50 21.65 -2.12
N VAL A 158 9.30 21.99 -1.62
CA VAL A 158 8.44 23.08 -2.10
C VAL A 158 7.87 23.83 -0.89
N ASP A 159 7.53 25.11 -1.07
CA ASP A 159 7.03 25.98 0.01
C ASP A 159 5.65 25.60 0.56
N LYS A 160 4.84 24.86 -0.24
CA LYS A 160 3.56 24.26 0.18
C LYS A 160 3.25 23.03 -0.64
N VAL A 161 2.32 22.17 -0.19
CA VAL A 161 1.79 21.08 -0.98
C VAL A 161 0.78 21.63 -1.99
N TYR A 162 1.12 21.53 -3.27
CA TYR A 162 0.25 22.03 -4.35
C TYR A 162 -0.67 20.92 -4.85
N SER A 163 -1.95 21.24 -4.99
CA SER A 163 -2.93 20.41 -5.70
C SER A 163 -3.33 21.12 -6.97
N ILE A 164 -2.76 20.70 -8.10
CA ILE A 164 -2.86 21.40 -9.38
C ILE A 164 -3.73 20.59 -10.32
N LYS A 165 -4.49 21.29 -11.18
CA LYS A 165 -5.26 20.64 -12.24
C LYS A 165 -4.30 19.94 -13.20
N ASN A 166 -4.49 18.65 -13.39
CA ASN A 166 -3.74 17.89 -14.36
C ASN A 166 -4.08 18.35 -15.78
N LEU A 167 -3.04 18.64 -16.57
CA LEU A 167 -3.18 18.99 -17.97
C LEU A 167 -2.94 17.72 -18.81
N ALA A 168 -4.01 16.97 -19.06
CA ALA A 168 -3.94 15.74 -19.82
C ALA A 168 -3.27 15.95 -21.19
N GLY A 169 -2.30 15.10 -21.53
CA GLY A 169 -1.54 15.17 -22.77
C GLY A 169 -0.38 16.18 -22.77
N ILE A 170 -0.17 16.93 -21.68
CA ILE A 170 1.01 17.76 -21.52
C ILE A 170 2.08 16.99 -20.74
N PRO A 171 3.32 16.89 -21.25
CA PRO A 171 4.40 16.20 -20.57
C PRO A 171 4.79 16.87 -19.26
N LEU A 172 5.38 16.08 -18.33
CA LEU A 172 5.80 16.53 -17.02
C LEU A 172 6.67 17.79 -17.06
N HIS A 173 7.67 17.85 -17.95
CA HIS A 173 8.59 19.00 -18.04
C HIS A 173 7.85 20.30 -18.37
N GLU A 174 6.92 20.28 -19.32
CA GLU A 174 6.11 21.46 -19.66
C GLU A 174 5.17 21.86 -18.52
N GLN A 175 4.61 20.88 -17.77
CA GLN A 175 3.81 21.17 -16.59
C GLN A 175 4.64 21.82 -15.50
N VAL A 176 5.85 21.32 -15.26
CA VAL A 176 6.78 21.89 -14.27
C VAL A 176 7.23 23.27 -14.67
N ASP A 177 7.61 23.48 -15.95
CA ASP A 177 8.00 24.80 -16.46
C ASP A 177 6.88 25.85 -16.30
N SER A 178 5.63 25.43 -16.50
CA SER A 178 4.47 26.32 -16.28
C SER A 178 4.30 26.73 -14.81
N LEU A 179 4.77 25.89 -13.87
CA LEU A 179 4.73 26.13 -12.42
C LEU A 179 5.95 26.95 -11.94
N ASN A 180 7.12 26.73 -12.56
CA ASN A 180 8.38 27.40 -12.18
C ASN A 180 8.30 28.93 -12.26
N SER A 181 7.44 29.46 -13.14
CA SER A 181 7.29 30.91 -13.28
C SER A 181 6.54 31.57 -12.11
N SER A 182 5.88 30.79 -11.22
CA SER A 182 5.03 31.36 -10.18
C SER A 182 5.03 30.66 -8.81
N GLU A 183 5.34 29.37 -8.71
CA GLU A 183 5.00 28.62 -7.50
C GLU A 183 6.06 27.59 -7.00
N VAL A 184 6.82 26.93 -7.86
CA VAL A 184 7.68 25.79 -7.47
C VAL A 184 9.18 26.13 -7.49
N GLY A 185 9.59 27.23 -8.13
CA GLY A 185 11.00 27.58 -8.32
C GLY A 185 11.72 26.68 -9.34
N GLU A 186 12.99 26.96 -9.60
CA GLU A 186 13.82 26.15 -10.48
C GLU A 186 14.15 24.80 -9.82
N LEU A 187 13.79 23.68 -10.47
CA LEU A 187 14.07 22.34 -9.95
C LEU A 187 15.55 22.00 -10.12
N ALA A 188 16.25 21.88 -9.01
CA ALA A 188 17.66 21.46 -8.99
C ALA A 188 17.84 19.98 -9.34
N GLN A 189 16.80 19.16 -9.10
CA GLN A 189 16.80 17.70 -9.28
C GLN A 189 15.58 17.22 -10.06
N PRO A 190 15.67 16.09 -10.81
CA PRO A 190 14.51 15.48 -11.43
C PRO A 190 13.47 15.10 -10.39
N PRO A 191 12.18 15.40 -10.61
CA PRO A 191 11.13 14.98 -9.70
C PRO A 191 10.92 13.46 -9.77
N ILE A 192 10.49 12.86 -8.65
CA ILE A 192 10.11 11.46 -8.57
C ILE A 192 8.59 11.35 -8.73
N LEU A 193 8.13 10.45 -9.57
CA LEU A 193 6.70 10.24 -9.82
C LEU A 193 6.19 9.07 -8.99
N ILE A 194 5.09 9.28 -8.27
CA ILE A 194 4.39 8.23 -7.54
C ILE A 194 2.99 8.15 -8.14
N TYR A 195 2.74 7.11 -8.93
CA TYR A 195 1.47 6.91 -9.61
C TYR A 195 0.35 6.47 -8.64
N PRO A 196 -0.93 6.58 -9.02
CA PRO A 196 -2.05 6.22 -8.15
C PRO A 196 -2.01 4.77 -7.66
N ASN A 197 -1.46 3.85 -8.45
CA ASN A 197 -1.23 2.45 -8.08
C ASN A 197 -0.05 2.24 -7.10
N GLY A 198 0.67 3.30 -6.74
CA GLY A 198 1.85 3.25 -5.87
C GLY A 198 3.17 2.96 -6.58
N GLU A 199 3.15 2.79 -7.89
CA GLU A 199 4.36 2.65 -8.69
C GLU A 199 5.20 3.93 -8.62
N VAL A 200 6.51 3.75 -8.39
CA VAL A 200 7.47 4.85 -8.32
C VAL A 200 8.31 4.86 -9.59
N VAL A 201 8.33 5.99 -10.27
CA VAL A 201 9.14 6.22 -11.45
C VAL A 201 10.17 7.30 -11.15
N THR A 202 11.45 6.94 -11.28
CA THR A 202 12.58 7.86 -11.13
C THR A 202 13.08 8.26 -12.51
N PRO A 203 12.78 9.46 -12.99
CA PRO A 203 13.32 9.95 -14.25
C PRO A 203 14.85 10.11 -14.15
N HIS A 204 15.58 9.57 -15.12
CA HIS A 204 17.04 9.72 -15.13
C HIS A 204 17.45 11.17 -15.35
N HIS A 205 18.47 11.60 -14.60
CA HIS A 205 19.08 12.93 -14.71
C HIS A 205 19.39 13.27 -16.18
N GLY A 206 18.99 14.44 -16.62
CA GLY A 206 19.16 14.92 -18.01
C GLY A 206 18.19 14.35 -19.05
N ARG A 207 17.46 13.25 -18.74
CA ARG A 207 16.46 12.67 -19.66
C ARG A 207 15.02 13.03 -19.34
N TRP A 208 14.73 13.52 -18.15
CA TRP A 208 13.37 13.89 -17.78
C TRP A 208 12.83 15.08 -18.59
N LEU A 209 13.72 15.96 -19.06
CA LEU A 209 13.39 17.07 -19.97
C LEU A 209 13.15 16.62 -21.42
N THR A 210 13.76 15.51 -21.84
CA THR A 210 13.69 15.04 -23.23
C THR A 210 12.74 13.88 -23.44
N LYS A 211 12.49 13.07 -22.39
CA LYS A 211 11.54 11.98 -22.42
C LYS A 211 10.16 12.48 -21.99
N GLN A 212 9.14 12.12 -22.75
CA GLN A 212 7.75 12.48 -22.42
C GLN A 212 7.24 11.59 -21.29
N TYR A 213 7.11 12.15 -20.08
CA TYR A 213 6.41 11.55 -18.96
C TYR A 213 5.04 12.21 -18.83
N TYR A 214 3.99 11.43 -18.96
CA TYR A 214 2.61 11.91 -18.79
C TYR A 214 2.13 11.54 -17.41
N LEU A 215 1.37 12.44 -16.77
CA LEU A 215 0.87 12.26 -15.42
C LEU A 215 -0.59 11.77 -15.46
N PRO A 216 -0.87 10.51 -15.09
CA PRO A 216 -2.23 10.11 -14.80
C PRO A 216 -2.84 10.97 -13.68
N PRO A 217 -4.15 11.21 -13.67
CA PRO A 217 -4.82 11.87 -12.55
C PRO A 217 -4.47 11.22 -11.20
N LEU A 218 -4.39 12.02 -10.13
CA LEU A 218 -4.02 11.60 -8.77
C LEU A 218 -2.54 11.20 -8.58
N THR A 219 -1.68 11.43 -9.57
CA THR A 219 -0.23 11.26 -9.42
C THR A 219 0.31 12.23 -8.36
N MET A 220 1.29 11.79 -7.57
CA MET A 220 2.12 12.64 -6.74
C MET A 220 3.47 12.85 -7.42
N VAL A 221 3.89 14.10 -7.54
CA VAL A 221 5.18 14.54 -8.06
C VAL A 221 6.01 14.99 -6.85
N TYR A 222 6.98 14.18 -6.49
CA TYR A 222 7.85 14.45 -5.35
C TYR A 222 9.13 15.15 -5.80
N ILE A 223 9.44 16.29 -5.21
CA ILE A 223 10.64 17.05 -5.46
C ILE A 223 11.63 16.76 -4.33
N PRO A 224 12.77 16.09 -4.61
CA PRO A 224 13.73 15.72 -3.59
C PRO A 224 14.37 16.94 -2.92
N PHE A 225 14.77 16.77 -1.65
CA PHE A 225 15.55 17.78 -0.91
C PHE A 225 17.02 17.75 -1.29
N ASP A 226 17.52 16.56 -1.68
CA ASP A 226 18.91 16.33 -2.08
C ASP A 226 18.97 15.36 -3.26
N ASP A 227 20.16 14.93 -3.67
CA ASP A 227 20.31 13.89 -4.68
C ASP A 227 19.58 12.61 -4.22
N PHE A 228 18.52 12.26 -4.94
CA PHE A 228 17.62 11.16 -4.55
C PHE A 228 18.35 9.82 -4.39
N GLU A 229 19.34 9.54 -5.26
CA GLU A 229 20.10 8.29 -5.21
C GLU A 229 20.98 8.18 -3.96
N GLN A 230 21.38 9.33 -3.39
CA GLN A 230 22.26 9.42 -2.22
C GLN A 230 21.53 9.80 -0.93
N SER A 231 20.25 10.17 -1.00
CA SER A 231 19.46 10.65 0.15
C SER A 231 18.57 9.54 0.73
N PRO A 232 18.95 8.90 1.84
CA PRO A 232 18.09 7.92 2.51
C PRO A 232 16.76 8.54 2.97
N MET A 233 16.76 9.81 3.38
CA MET A 233 15.53 10.50 3.79
C MET A 233 14.54 10.62 2.63
N ASP A 234 14.98 11.06 1.45
CA ASP A 234 14.10 11.21 0.28
C ASP A 234 13.58 9.84 -0.18
N GLN A 235 14.42 8.80 -0.17
CA GLN A 235 14.02 7.44 -0.51
C GLN A 235 12.96 6.89 0.45
N ASP A 236 13.14 7.08 1.77
CA ASP A 236 12.17 6.66 2.78
C ASP A 236 10.86 7.45 2.68
N ILE A 237 10.92 8.75 2.39
CA ILE A 237 9.73 9.59 2.12
C ILE A 237 8.96 9.04 0.92
N VAL A 238 9.61 8.78 -0.21
CA VAL A 238 8.97 8.26 -1.43
C VAL A 238 8.36 6.88 -1.16
N LYS A 239 9.08 6.00 -0.47
CA LYS A 239 8.59 4.69 -0.03
C LYS A 239 7.36 4.81 0.85
N LEU A 240 7.33 5.75 1.79
CA LEU A 240 6.16 6.02 2.64
C LEU A 240 4.99 6.55 1.81
N LEU A 241 5.24 7.54 0.95
CA LEU A 241 4.21 8.16 0.11
C LEU A 241 3.58 7.15 -0.86
N SER A 242 4.33 6.18 -1.39
CA SER A 242 3.80 5.12 -2.25
C SER A 242 2.76 4.23 -1.53
N GLN A 243 2.75 4.21 -0.20
CA GLN A 243 1.81 3.48 0.65
C GLN A 243 0.66 4.36 1.19
N ARG A 244 0.56 5.61 0.72
CA ARG A 244 -0.45 6.53 1.23
C ARG A 244 -1.87 6.04 0.88
N LYS A 245 -2.73 5.99 1.91
CA LYS A 245 -4.18 5.79 1.73
C LYS A 245 -4.81 7.14 1.35
N PRO A 246 -5.62 7.19 0.28
CA PRO A 246 -6.41 8.39 0.00
C PRO A 246 -7.35 8.66 1.17
N THR A 247 -7.28 9.84 1.74
CA THR A 247 -8.27 10.28 2.73
C THR A 247 -9.51 10.79 1.97
N SER A 248 -10.71 10.39 2.41
CA SER A 248 -11.90 11.07 1.91
C SER A 248 -11.79 12.55 2.30
N SER A 249 -11.63 13.42 1.32
CA SER A 249 -11.82 14.85 1.59
C SER A 249 -13.30 15.03 2.00
N LYS A 250 -13.53 15.24 3.29
CA LYS A 250 -14.75 15.93 3.68
C LYS A 250 -14.60 17.34 3.08
N ASN A 251 -15.33 17.57 1.98
CA ASN A 251 -15.58 18.94 1.50
C ASN A 251 -16.23 19.76 2.59
#